data_2c0ad4c04bc2ce8c46d27b3bf07bf135
#
_entry.id   2c0ad4c04bc2ce8c46d27b3bf07bf135
#
_cell.length_a   1.000
_cell.length_b   1.000
_cell.length_c   1.000
_cell.angle_alpha   90.00
_cell.angle_beta   90.00
_cell.angle_gamma   90.00
#
_symmetry.space_group_name_H-M   'P 1'
#
loop_
_entity.id
_entity.type
_entity.pdbx_description
1 polymer ?
#
loop_
_entity_poly.entity_id
_entity_poly.type
_entity_poly.pdbx_seq_one_letter_code
_entity_poly.pdbx_strand_id
1 'polypeptide(L)'
;MSKTITSNPEINHDDFPAHKDSLNPVDHISKFLGLAVAQLYLFCAFITAYEVVSRYIFNSPTQWVFETVMVLCASAWMLSAGYITLHKRHIGITVIYVLVDKAKQWKLDTFAYIIGIISLWLFVDDTLVRAIESVAMVERGGTAWNSPQPLILKTMLVTGAFIYLVQLLVNIYRHFGSKIIKNLITLLSCIIILRLVLVFIEHAFGTGGMASSINSYFSLIGGYLEPNQYWDIRGISIGSASMLIVGLMILLMMTGMPLGIVTMFVSILTALMFFGYNGMYLVSTNAFGLLEKYPLVAVPLFVLMASILEKAGVAEDLFDAMQIFAGKLRGGVAIQTIVVAVVLAAMSGVMGGEIVMLGLVALPQMIRLGYNKRLAIGVVCASGALATLIPPSIVMIVYGLSANVAIGDLFMAGAVPGLMLASFYGLFTLARCYINPTLAPTAEEVEKCTVKS
;
A
#
# COMPACT_ATOMS: atom_id res chain seq x y z
N MET A 1 -36.61 -7.38 32.65
CA MET A 1 -35.76 -8.37 31.97
C MET A 1 -34.61 -7.61 31.31
N SER A 2 -33.57 -7.44 32.09
CA SER A 2 -32.32 -6.77 31.70
C SER A 2 -31.50 -7.72 30.83
N LYS A 3 -31.38 -7.45 29.53
CA LYS A 3 -30.31 -8.01 28.70
C LYS A 3 -29.17 -7.01 28.68
N THR A 4 -28.23 -7.25 29.54
CA THR A 4 -26.87 -6.73 29.50
C THR A 4 -26.33 -6.89 28.07
N ILE A 5 -26.20 -5.79 27.35
CA ILE A 5 -25.38 -5.75 26.12
C ILE A 5 -23.96 -5.66 26.61
N THR A 6 -23.38 -6.84 26.80
CA THR A 6 -21.95 -7.01 27.09
C THR A 6 -21.14 -6.74 25.82
N SER A 7 -20.13 -5.91 26.00
CA SER A 7 -18.85 -5.86 25.30
C SER A 7 -18.91 -5.70 23.78
N ASN A 8 -18.36 -4.57 23.33
CA ASN A 8 -17.72 -4.43 22.02
C ASN A 8 -17.12 -5.78 21.62
N PRO A 9 -17.39 -6.30 20.42
CA PRO A 9 -16.49 -7.27 19.86
C PRO A 9 -15.17 -6.51 19.63
N GLU A 10 -14.24 -6.65 20.55
CA GLU A 10 -12.83 -6.45 20.23
C GLU A 10 -12.64 -7.18 18.90
N ILE A 11 -12.40 -6.43 17.84
CA ILE A 11 -11.90 -6.99 16.58
C ILE A 11 -10.55 -7.56 16.97
N ASN A 12 -10.59 -8.79 17.40
CA ASN A 12 -9.40 -9.54 17.73
C ASN A 12 -8.60 -9.58 16.43
N HIS A 13 -7.48 -8.90 16.37
CA HIS A 13 -6.61 -8.85 15.19
C HIS A 13 -6.14 -10.24 14.75
N ASP A 14 -6.45 -11.27 15.56
CA ASP A 14 -6.22 -12.70 15.28
C ASP A 14 -7.40 -13.40 14.55
N ASP A 15 -8.55 -12.76 14.36
CA ASP A 15 -9.74 -13.34 13.70
C ASP A 15 -9.71 -13.36 12.16
N PHE A 16 -8.66 -12.82 11.55
CA PHE A 16 -8.38 -13.18 10.18
C PHE A 16 -7.81 -14.60 10.18
N PRO A 17 -8.31 -15.52 9.33
CA PRO A 17 -7.83 -16.89 9.30
C PRO A 17 -6.35 -16.92 8.89
N ALA A 18 -5.47 -16.66 9.85
CA ALA A 18 -4.15 -17.23 9.83
C ALA A 18 -4.42 -18.73 9.71
N HIS A 19 -4.00 -19.34 8.61
CA HIS A 19 -4.16 -20.76 8.41
C HIS A 19 -3.86 -21.49 9.72
N LYS A 20 -4.83 -22.24 10.26
CA LYS A 20 -4.66 -23.12 11.43
C LYS A 20 -3.63 -24.24 11.19
N ASP A 21 -3.02 -24.25 10.00
CA ASP A 21 -1.96 -25.15 9.62
C ASP A 21 -0.65 -24.69 10.27
N SER A 22 0.16 -25.64 10.69
CA SER A 22 1.48 -25.40 11.27
C SER A 22 2.28 -24.43 10.41
N LEU A 23 2.76 -23.33 11.01
CA LEU A 23 3.57 -22.33 10.33
C LEU A 23 4.84 -23.00 9.77
N ASN A 24 5.07 -22.81 8.48
CA ASN A 24 6.30 -23.25 7.82
C ASN A 24 7.48 -22.32 8.20
N PRO A 25 8.74 -22.77 8.06
CA PRO A 25 9.90 -21.92 8.34
C PRO A 25 9.87 -20.58 7.60
N VAL A 26 9.34 -20.54 6.37
CA VAL A 26 9.18 -19.30 5.57
C VAL A 26 8.21 -18.33 6.23
N ASP A 27 7.11 -18.83 6.82
CA ASP A 27 6.15 -17.99 7.53
C ASP A 27 6.75 -17.36 8.79
N HIS A 28 7.58 -18.13 9.51
CA HIS A 28 8.29 -17.63 10.67
C HIS A 28 9.27 -16.51 10.29
N ILE A 29 10.01 -16.67 9.17
CA ILE A 29 10.90 -15.63 8.64
C ILE A 29 10.09 -14.39 8.25
N SER A 30 9.02 -14.55 7.48
CA SER A 30 8.14 -13.45 7.05
C SER A 30 7.54 -12.71 8.26
N LYS A 31 7.09 -13.44 9.29
CA LYS A 31 6.56 -12.85 10.52
C LYS A 31 7.63 -12.10 11.32
N PHE A 32 8.81 -12.71 11.49
CA PHE A 32 9.92 -12.06 12.18
C PHE A 32 10.36 -10.78 11.49
N LEU A 33 10.53 -10.82 10.16
CA LEU A 33 10.89 -9.64 9.36
C LEU A 33 9.83 -8.54 9.48
N GLY A 34 8.53 -8.88 9.41
CA GLY A 34 7.46 -7.91 9.58
C GLY A 34 7.50 -7.20 10.93
N LEU A 35 7.78 -7.92 12.02
CA LEU A 35 7.92 -7.34 13.36
C LEU A 35 9.19 -6.49 13.49
N ALA A 36 10.32 -6.97 12.96
CA ALA A 36 11.59 -6.23 12.97
C ALA A 36 11.47 -4.91 12.18
N VAL A 37 10.83 -4.95 11.02
CA VAL A 37 10.58 -3.79 10.16
C VAL A 37 9.72 -2.73 10.86
N ALA A 38 8.72 -3.15 11.64
CA ALA A 38 7.90 -2.21 12.39
C ALA A 38 8.73 -1.34 13.35
N GLN A 39 9.79 -1.90 13.95
CA GLN A 39 10.69 -1.14 14.83
C GLN A 39 11.56 -0.14 14.05
N LEU A 40 11.90 -0.44 12.78
CA LEU A 40 12.67 0.49 11.95
C LEU A 40 11.92 1.80 11.72
N TYR A 41 10.60 1.78 11.56
CA TYR A 41 9.81 3.01 11.39
C TYR A 41 9.83 3.90 12.63
N LEU A 42 9.78 3.32 13.85
CA LEU A 42 9.96 4.08 15.08
C LEU A 42 11.34 4.72 15.14
N PHE A 43 12.39 3.97 14.76
CA PHE A 43 13.74 4.49 14.71
C PHE A 43 13.88 5.62 13.68
N CYS A 44 13.26 5.48 12.49
CA CYS A 44 13.19 6.55 11.50
C CYS A 44 12.51 7.82 12.05
N ALA A 45 11.42 7.67 12.81
CA ALA A 45 10.74 8.79 13.43
C ALA A 45 11.64 9.55 14.42
N PHE A 46 12.37 8.82 15.27
CA PHE A 46 13.32 9.43 16.21
C PHE A 46 14.47 10.15 15.51
N ILE A 47 15.08 9.52 14.49
CA ILE A 47 16.17 10.16 13.72
C ILE A 47 15.65 11.42 13.00
N THR A 48 14.46 11.36 12.42
CA THR A 48 13.85 12.52 11.74
C THR A 48 13.56 13.64 12.74
N ALA A 49 13.03 13.31 13.94
CA ALA A 49 12.82 14.29 15.00
C ALA A 49 14.15 14.93 15.44
N TYR A 50 15.20 14.14 15.59
CA TYR A 50 16.55 14.64 15.89
C TYR A 50 17.03 15.63 14.81
N GLU A 51 16.85 15.32 13.53
CA GLU A 51 17.23 16.22 12.43
C GLU A 51 16.44 17.52 12.48
N VAL A 52 15.13 17.46 12.74
CA VAL A 52 14.30 18.67 12.86
C VAL A 52 14.80 19.59 13.98
N VAL A 53 15.09 19.03 15.15
CA VAL A 53 15.64 19.78 16.29
C VAL A 53 17.01 20.35 15.95
N SER A 54 17.91 19.55 15.38
CA SER A 54 19.27 19.98 14.99
C SER A 54 19.21 21.10 13.95
N ARG A 55 18.37 20.98 12.96
CA ARG A 55 18.25 21.94 11.84
C ARG A 55 17.60 23.26 12.26
N TYR A 56 16.47 23.21 12.98
CA TYR A 56 15.65 24.40 13.24
C TYR A 56 15.93 25.07 14.59
N ILE A 57 16.40 24.33 15.61
CA ILE A 57 16.72 24.88 16.92
C ILE A 57 18.22 25.23 17.01
N PHE A 58 19.09 24.29 16.59
CA PHE A 58 20.53 24.47 16.68
C PHE A 58 21.16 25.03 15.41
N ASN A 59 20.38 25.23 14.34
CA ASN A 59 20.83 25.70 13.02
C ASN A 59 22.04 24.90 12.46
N SER A 60 22.09 23.62 12.78
CA SER A 60 23.17 22.68 12.43
C SER A 60 22.59 21.45 11.71
N PRO A 61 22.24 21.56 10.40
CA PRO A 61 21.69 20.46 9.65
C PRO A 61 22.71 19.32 9.50
N THR A 62 22.24 18.07 9.66
CA THR A 62 23.10 16.89 9.50
C THR A 62 23.17 16.45 8.03
N GLN A 63 24.32 15.87 7.63
CA GLN A 63 24.49 15.37 6.26
C GLN A 63 24.02 13.92 6.09
N TRP A 64 23.98 13.14 7.19
CA TRP A 64 23.77 11.70 7.16
C TRP A 64 22.30 11.26 7.37
N VAL A 65 21.50 12.05 8.06
CA VAL A 65 20.13 11.67 8.46
C VAL A 65 19.25 11.42 7.24
N PHE A 66 19.33 12.29 6.24
CA PHE A 66 18.54 12.22 5.02
C PHE A 66 18.69 10.85 4.31
N GLU A 67 19.93 10.44 4.05
CA GLU A 67 20.21 9.17 3.37
C GLU A 67 19.89 7.96 4.27
N THR A 68 20.20 8.06 5.56
CA THR A 68 19.93 6.97 6.51
C THR A 68 18.43 6.67 6.61
N VAL A 69 17.60 7.70 6.78
CA VAL A 69 16.14 7.52 6.89
C VAL A 69 15.55 6.97 5.60
N MET A 70 16.04 7.43 4.43
CA MET A 70 15.60 6.92 3.14
C MET A 70 15.94 5.43 2.97
N VAL A 71 17.17 5.03 3.28
CA VAL A 71 17.62 3.62 3.22
C VAL A 71 16.80 2.76 4.18
N LEU A 72 16.57 3.20 5.40
CA LEU A 72 15.81 2.45 6.40
C LEU A 72 14.34 2.29 6.00
N CYS A 73 13.68 3.35 5.55
CA CYS A 73 12.28 3.29 5.11
C CYS A 73 12.11 2.41 3.87
N ALA A 74 12.98 2.55 2.85
CA ALA A 74 12.92 1.74 1.64
C ALA A 74 13.19 0.26 1.95
N SER A 75 14.18 -0.03 2.82
CA SER A 75 14.46 -1.39 3.28
C SER A 75 13.27 -1.99 4.03
N ALA A 76 12.64 -1.20 4.89
CA ALA A 76 11.45 -1.60 5.62
C ALA A 76 10.29 -1.95 4.69
N TRP A 77 10.04 -1.16 3.64
CA TRP A 77 9.02 -1.46 2.64
C TRP A 77 9.26 -2.78 1.94
N MET A 78 10.48 -2.99 1.47
CA MET A 78 10.81 -4.20 0.72
C MET A 78 10.71 -5.44 1.60
N LEU A 79 11.26 -5.43 2.80
CA LEU A 79 11.27 -6.58 3.70
C LEU A 79 9.86 -6.91 4.27
N SER A 80 8.95 -5.93 4.34
CA SER A 80 7.58 -6.16 4.79
C SER A 80 6.71 -6.94 3.79
N ALA A 81 7.12 -7.04 2.52
CA ALA A 81 6.32 -7.65 1.46
C ALA A 81 5.92 -9.11 1.77
N GLY A 82 6.83 -9.92 2.33
CA GLY A 82 6.55 -11.29 2.76
C GLY A 82 5.47 -11.36 3.85
N TYR A 83 5.55 -10.50 4.86
CA TYR A 83 4.59 -10.42 5.95
C TYR A 83 3.17 -10.05 5.46
N ILE A 84 3.09 -9.05 4.58
CA ILE A 84 1.82 -8.60 3.99
C ILE A 84 1.21 -9.72 3.15
N THR A 85 2.05 -10.47 2.40
CA THR A 85 1.64 -11.62 1.57
C THR A 85 1.15 -12.80 2.42
N LEU A 86 1.83 -13.08 3.54
CA LEU A 86 1.43 -14.11 4.49
C LEU A 86 0.01 -13.85 5.03
N HIS A 87 -0.29 -12.60 5.38
CA HIS A 87 -1.58 -12.20 5.92
C HIS A 87 -2.62 -11.82 4.86
N LYS A 88 -2.31 -11.96 3.56
CA LYS A 88 -3.19 -11.59 2.44
C LYS A 88 -3.73 -10.15 2.54
N ARG A 89 -2.93 -9.22 3.03
CA ARG A 89 -3.31 -7.82 3.27
C ARG A 89 -2.90 -6.87 2.13
N HIS A 90 -2.58 -7.39 0.96
CA HIS A 90 -2.36 -6.55 -0.22
C HIS A 90 -3.65 -5.86 -0.63
N ILE A 91 -3.53 -4.59 -1.01
CA ILE A 91 -4.67 -3.80 -1.50
C ILE A 91 -5.12 -4.36 -2.85
N GLY A 92 -6.40 -4.67 -2.97
CA GLY A 92 -7.04 -5.13 -4.19
C GLY A 92 -8.50 -4.66 -4.26
N ILE A 93 -9.02 -4.52 -5.47
CA ILE A 93 -10.42 -4.14 -5.71
C ILE A 93 -11.28 -5.40 -5.72
N THR A 94 -12.05 -5.61 -4.66
CA THR A 94 -12.83 -6.85 -4.46
C THR A 94 -14.30 -6.74 -4.94
N VAL A 95 -14.68 -5.66 -5.62
CA VAL A 95 -16.09 -5.39 -5.98
C VAL A 95 -16.68 -6.55 -6.81
N ILE A 96 -16.03 -6.97 -7.88
CA ILE A 96 -16.50 -8.09 -8.72
C ILE A 96 -16.19 -9.43 -8.02
N TYR A 97 -15.04 -9.53 -7.37
CA TYR A 97 -14.62 -10.74 -6.67
C TYR A 97 -15.65 -11.23 -5.65
N VAL A 98 -16.26 -10.33 -4.88
CA VAL A 98 -17.29 -10.67 -3.87
C VAL A 98 -18.61 -11.13 -4.51
N LEU A 99 -18.93 -10.65 -5.72
CA LEU A 99 -20.16 -11.03 -6.44
C LEU A 99 -20.09 -12.40 -7.09
N VAL A 100 -18.91 -13.00 -7.16
CA VAL A 100 -18.67 -14.26 -7.87
C VAL A 100 -18.71 -15.45 -6.90
N ASP A 101 -19.19 -16.60 -7.37
CA ASP A 101 -19.25 -17.84 -6.59
C ASP A 101 -17.87 -18.32 -6.12
N LYS A 102 -17.81 -18.99 -4.94
CA LYS A 102 -16.55 -19.48 -4.34
C LYS A 102 -15.68 -20.31 -5.28
N ALA A 103 -16.29 -21.13 -6.16
CA ALA A 103 -15.56 -21.92 -7.14
C ALA A 103 -14.84 -21.07 -8.20
N LYS A 104 -15.44 -19.94 -8.58
CA LYS A 104 -14.83 -18.99 -9.52
C LYS A 104 -13.80 -18.10 -8.80
N GLN A 105 -14.06 -17.72 -7.52
CA GLN A 105 -13.06 -17.03 -6.68
C GLN A 105 -11.76 -17.83 -6.58
N TRP A 106 -11.87 -19.14 -6.36
CA TRP A 106 -10.71 -20.04 -6.32
C TRP A 106 -9.88 -20.00 -7.62
N LYS A 107 -10.56 -19.96 -8.79
CA LYS A 107 -9.88 -19.83 -10.09
C LYS A 107 -9.18 -18.47 -10.25
N LEU A 108 -9.83 -17.38 -9.80
CA LEU A 108 -9.26 -16.04 -9.83
C LEU A 108 -8.03 -15.95 -8.93
N ASP A 109 -8.07 -16.54 -7.73
CA ASP A 109 -6.92 -16.60 -6.82
C ASP A 109 -5.77 -17.40 -7.45
N THR A 110 -6.08 -18.54 -8.09
CA THR A 110 -5.06 -19.35 -8.80
C THR A 110 -4.39 -18.51 -9.91
N PHE A 111 -5.19 -17.81 -10.70
CA PHE A 111 -4.70 -16.94 -11.77
C PHE A 111 -3.81 -15.81 -11.22
N ALA A 112 -4.23 -15.18 -10.11
CA ALA A 112 -3.45 -14.16 -9.42
C ALA A 112 -2.10 -14.68 -8.92
N TYR A 113 -2.07 -15.87 -8.33
CA TYR A 113 -0.81 -16.50 -7.91
C TYR A 113 0.13 -16.79 -9.07
N ILE A 114 -0.38 -17.32 -10.18
CA ILE A 114 0.43 -17.64 -11.36
C ILE A 114 1.05 -16.36 -11.93
N ILE A 115 0.24 -15.34 -12.18
CA ILE A 115 0.73 -14.03 -12.69
C ILE A 115 1.74 -13.41 -11.73
N GLY A 116 1.44 -13.43 -10.42
CA GLY A 116 2.34 -12.88 -9.41
C GLY A 116 3.70 -13.58 -9.36
N ILE A 117 3.71 -14.92 -9.45
CA ILE A 117 4.95 -15.70 -9.45
C ILE A 117 5.77 -15.42 -10.71
N ILE A 118 5.15 -15.42 -11.89
CA ILE A 118 5.86 -15.14 -13.15
C ILE A 118 6.46 -13.72 -13.11
N SER A 119 5.66 -12.73 -12.71
CA SER A 119 6.11 -11.34 -12.67
C SER A 119 7.23 -11.12 -11.67
N LEU A 120 7.12 -11.67 -10.47
CA LEU A 120 8.15 -11.57 -9.44
C LEU A 120 9.42 -12.32 -9.84
N TRP A 121 9.29 -13.49 -10.47
CA TRP A 121 10.45 -14.23 -10.95
C TRP A 121 11.25 -13.42 -11.98
N LEU A 122 10.59 -12.91 -13.01
CA LEU A 122 11.24 -12.07 -14.04
C LEU A 122 11.87 -10.83 -13.42
N PHE A 123 11.18 -10.19 -12.48
CA PHE A 123 11.67 -9.00 -11.78
C PHE A 123 12.90 -9.32 -10.92
N VAL A 124 12.89 -10.41 -10.17
CA VAL A 124 14.04 -10.83 -9.33
C VAL A 124 15.22 -11.23 -10.19
N ASP A 125 15.01 -11.95 -11.31
CA ASP A 125 16.07 -12.38 -12.22
C ASP A 125 16.87 -11.17 -12.76
N ASP A 126 16.19 -10.11 -13.23
CA ASP A 126 16.85 -8.90 -13.75
C ASP A 126 17.46 -8.03 -12.64
N THR A 127 16.73 -7.82 -11.53
CA THR A 127 17.21 -6.97 -10.44
C THR A 127 18.39 -7.60 -9.69
N LEU A 128 18.49 -8.94 -9.64
CA LEU A 128 19.58 -9.67 -8.99
C LEU A 128 20.93 -9.35 -9.65
N VAL A 129 21.01 -9.35 -10.98
CA VAL A 129 22.22 -9.01 -11.71
C VAL A 129 22.72 -7.62 -11.34
N ARG A 130 21.81 -6.63 -11.31
CA ARG A 130 22.15 -5.24 -10.97
C ARG A 130 22.59 -5.06 -9.53
N ALA A 131 21.99 -5.80 -8.61
CA ALA A 131 22.40 -5.78 -7.22
C ALA A 131 23.83 -6.32 -7.06
N ILE A 132 24.18 -7.40 -7.76
CA ILE A 132 25.54 -7.97 -7.73
C ILE A 132 26.55 -7.00 -8.33
N GLU A 133 26.25 -6.38 -9.48
CA GLU A 133 27.09 -5.35 -10.09
C GLU A 133 27.31 -4.17 -9.15
N SER A 134 26.26 -3.69 -8.50
CA SER A 134 26.32 -2.59 -7.52
C SER A 134 27.21 -2.95 -6.32
N VAL A 135 27.13 -4.20 -5.83
CA VAL A 135 27.97 -4.71 -4.74
C VAL A 135 29.43 -4.82 -5.20
N ALA A 136 29.70 -5.33 -6.40
CA ALA A 136 31.04 -5.49 -6.94
C ALA A 136 31.77 -4.13 -7.12
N MET A 137 31.03 -3.09 -7.51
CA MET A 137 31.57 -1.73 -7.69
C MET A 137 31.58 -0.91 -6.39
N VAL A 138 30.97 -1.41 -5.30
CA VAL A 138 30.70 -0.66 -4.05
C VAL A 138 30.06 0.70 -4.39
N GLU A 139 28.94 0.66 -5.11
CA GLU A 139 28.25 1.84 -5.64
C GLU A 139 27.85 2.80 -4.52
N ARG A 140 28.17 4.09 -4.70
CA ARG A 140 27.94 5.15 -3.71
C ARG A 140 27.07 6.27 -4.27
N GLY A 141 26.39 6.98 -3.39
CA GLY A 141 25.39 7.98 -3.78
C GLY A 141 25.91 9.28 -4.39
N GLY A 142 27.24 9.54 -4.35
CA GLY A 142 27.83 10.77 -4.87
C GLY A 142 27.41 12.05 -4.12
N THR A 143 26.78 11.93 -2.98
CA THR A 143 26.33 13.02 -2.10
C THR A 143 27.48 13.48 -1.18
N ALA A 144 27.23 14.52 -0.36
CA ALA A 144 28.22 15.03 0.59
C ALA A 144 28.67 13.99 1.63
N TRP A 145 27.77 13.07 2.03
CA TRP A 145 28.08 11.96 2.92
C TRP A 145 28.64 10.73 2.19
N ASN A 146 28.37 10.65 0.88
CA ASN A 146 28.85 9.59 -0.01
C ASN A 146 28.63 8.16 0.54
N SER A 147 27.46 7.90 1.08
CA SER A 147 27.07 6.59 1.64
C SER A 147 26.89 5.54 0.53
N PRO A 148 26.98 4.23 0.85
CA PRO A 148 26.68 3.16 -0.09
C PRO A 148 25.16 2.93 -0.26
N GLN A 149 24.39 4.03 -0.32
CA GLN A 149 22.94 4.02 -0.41
C GLN A 149 22.42 3.23 -1.62
N PRO A 150 22.91 3.43 -2.88
CA PRO A 150 22.40 2.71 -4.03
C PRO A 150 22.63 1.20 -3.92
N LEU A 151 23.79 0.79 -3.42
CA LEU A 151 24.12 -0.61 -3.14
C LEU A 151 23.12 -1.24 -2.17
N ILE A 152 22.84 -0.57 -1.04
CA ILE A 152 21.93 -1.09 -0.02
C ILE A 152 20.50 -1.16 -0.60
N LEU A 153 20.03 -0.14 -1.30
CA LEU A 153 18.68 -0.11 -1.85
C LEU A 153 18.47 -1.19 -2.92
N LYS A 154 19.45 -1.43 -3.82
CA LYS A 154 19.37 -2.50 -4.82
C LYS A 154 19.35 -3.88 -4.17
N THR A 155 20.21 -4.12 -3.18
CA THR A 155 20.22 -5.40 -2.45
C THR A 155 18.94 -5.63 -1.65
N MET A 156 18.36 -4.61 -1.03
CA MET A 156 17.10 -4.72 -0.29
C MET A 156 15.91 -4.92 -1.22
N LEU A 157 15.91 -4.29 -2.40
CA LEU A 157 14.89 -4.50 -3.43
C LEU A 157 14.82 -5.97 -3.85
N VAL A 158 15.96 -6.56 -4.19
CA VAL A 158 16.06 -7.97 -4.57
C VAL A 158 15.66 -8.88 -3.42
N THR A 159 16.19 -8.63 -2.23
CA THR A 159 15.89 -9.45 -1.03
C THR A 159 14.38 -9.43 -0.72
N GLY A 160 13.75 -8.26 -0.74
CA GLY A 160 12.32 -8.14 -0.49
C GLY A 160 11.47 -8.79 -1.57
N ALA A 161 11.82 -8.60 -2.85
CA ALA A 161 11.13 -9.25 -3.97
C ALA A 161 11.30 -10.77 -3.92
N PHE A 162 12.47 -11.29 -3.54
CA PHE A 162 12.72 -12.71 -3.35
C PHE A 162 11.88 -13.30 -2.20
N ILE A 163 11.82 -12.63 -1.06
CA ILE A 163 10.98 -13.05 0.08
C ILE A 163 9.51 -13.07 -0.33
N TYR A 164 9.06 -12.07 -1.10
CA TYR A 164 7.71 -12.02 -1.64
C TYR A 164 7.44 -13.21 -2.57
N LEU A 165 8.36 -13.50 -3.50
CA LEU A 165 8.27 -14.65 -4.42
C LEU A 165 8.15 -15.97 -3.66
N VAL A 166 9.04 -16.21 -2.69
CA VAL A 166 9.04 -17.44 -1.87
C VAL A 166 7.73 -17.58 -1.08
N GLN A 167 7.23 -16.48 -0.51
CA GLN A 167 5.95 -16.51 0.20
C GLN A 167 4.77 -16.78 -0.72
N LEU A 168 4.77 -16.27 -1.96
CA LEU A 168 3.74 -16.62 -2.97
C LEU A 168 3.80 -18.08 -3.37
N LEU A 169 5.01 -18.66 -3.52
CA LEU A 169 5.18 -20.08 -3.80
C LEU A 169 4.64 -20.97 -2.67
N VAL A 170 4.82 -20.56 -1.43
CA VAL A 170 4.22 -21.26 -0.27
C VAL A 170 2.70 -21.11 -0.27
N ASN A 171 2.18 -19.93 -0.58
CA ASN A 171 0.73 -19.69 -0.60
C ASN A 171 0.04 -20.50 -1.71
N ILE A 172 0.60 -20.57 -2.92
CA ILE A 172 0.04 -21.39 -4.02
C ILE A 172 0.13 -22.88 -3.68
N TYR A 173 1.21 -23.35 -3.03
CA TYR A 173 1.32 -24.73 -2.55
C TYR A 173 0.18 -25.10 -1.59
N ARG A 174 -0.21 -24.19 -0.70
CA ARG A 174 -1.33 -24.38 0.24
C ARG A 174 -2.69 -24.30 -0.45
N HIS A 175 -2.78 -23.51 -1.51
CA HIS A 175 -4.03 -23.30 -2.25
C HIS A 175 -4.54 -24.59 -2.90
N PHE A 176 -3.64 -25.49 -3.30
CA PHE A 176 -4.00 -26.75 -3.92
C PHE A 176 -4.05 -27.93 -2.91
N GLY A 177 -5.11 -28.75 -2.97
CA GLY A 177 -5.25 -29.94 -2.13
C GLY A 177 -4.58 -31.20 -2.70
N SER A 178 -4.46 -31.31 -4.04
CA SER A 178 -3.95 -32.49 -4.74
C SER A 178 -2.44 -32.69 -4.54
N LYS A 179 -2.02 -33.91 -4.14
CA LYS A 179 -0.59 -34.24 -3.99
C LYS A 179 0.21 -34.13 -5.30
N ILE A 180 -0.38 -34.45 -6.44
CA ILE A 180 0.28 -34.35 -7.74
C ILE A 180 0.59 -32.92 -8.06
N ILE A 181 -0.38 -32.01 -7.88
CA ILE A 181 -0.20 -30.58 -8.14
C ILE A 181 0.81 -29.99 -7.16
N LYS A 182 0.78 -30.37 -5.88
CA LYS A 182 1.77 -29.94 -4.89
C LYS A 182 3.19 -30.35 -5.27
N ASN A 183 3.40 -31.57 -5.72
CA ASN A 183 4.71 -32.03 -6.19
C ASN A 183 5.18 -31.25 -7.42
N LEU A 184 4.26 -30.95 -8.36
CA LEU A 184 4.58 -30.13 -9.53
C LEU A 184 4.97 -28.70 -9.13
N ILE A 185 4.25 -28.08 -8.20
CA ILE A 185 4.58 -26.74 -7.67
C ILE A 185 5.94 -26.77 -6.98
N THR A 186 6.23 -27.80 -6.18
CA THR A 186 7.54 -27.95 -5.52
C THR A 186 8.67 -28.08 -6.55
N LEU A 187 8.48 -28.88 -7.59
CA LEU A 187 9.46 -29.03 -8.68
C LEU A 187 9.69 -27.68 -9.37
N LEU A 188 8.62 -26.98 -9.73
CA LEU A 188 8.73 -25.65 -10.37
C LEU A 188 9.42 -24.65 -9.45
N SER A 189 9.10 -24.65 -8.14
CA SER A 189 9.76 -23.80 -7.16
C SER A 189 11.25 -24.08 -7.05
N CYS A 190 11.64 -25.36 -7.06
CA CYS A 190 13.05 -25.77 -7.07
C CYS A 190 13.78 -25.29 -8.35
N ILE A 191 13.13 -25.35 -9.51
CA ILE A 191 13.69 -24.87 -10.78
C ILE A 191 13.90 -23.36 -10.74
N ILE A 192 12.93 -22.59 -10.27
CA ILE A 192 13.02 -21.13 -10.13
C ILE A 192 14.15 -20.76 -9.18
N ILE A 193 14.21 -21.36 -8.01
CA ILE A 193 15.26 -21.07 -7.01
C ILE A 193 16.64 -21.47 -7.55
N LEU A 194 16.75 -22.66 -8.19
CA LEU A 194 18.00 -23.10 -8.80
C LEU A 194 18.50 -22.12 -9.86
N ARG A 195 17.60 -21.64 -10.71
CA ARG A 195 17.93 -20.60 -11.70
C ARG A 195 18.51 -19.34 -11.05
N LEU A 196 17.85 -18.81 -10.02
CA LEU A 196 18.30 -17.61 -9.31
C LEU A 196 19.66 -17.83 -8.62
N VAL A 197 19.90 -19.00 -8.05
CA VAL A 197 21.19 -19.38 -7.46
C VAL A 197 22.28 -19.45 -8.53
N LEU A 198 21.99 -20.02 -9.71
CA LEU A 198 22.95 -20.08 -10.82
C LEU A 198 23.30 -18.69 -11.36
N VAL A 199 22.31 -17.80 -11.50
CA VAL A 199 22.54 -16.39 -11.88
C VAL A 199 23.42 -15.69 -10.85
N PHE A 200 23.15 -15.91 -9.56
CA PHE A 200 23.98 -15.36 -8.49
C PHE A 200 25.43 -15.86 -8.56
N ILE A 201 25.64 -17.16 -8.69
CA ILE A 201 27.00 -17.76 -8.76
C ILE A 201 27.75 -17.24 -9.97
N GLU A 202 27.12 -17.17 -11.14
CA GLU A 202 27.75 -16.69 -12.37
C GLU A 202 28.23 -15.25 -12.24
N HIS A 203 27.40 -14.35 -11.76
CA HIS A 203 27.72 -12.92 -11.67
C HIS A 203 28.58 -12.57 -10.45
N ALA A 204 28.45 -13.30 -9.33
CA ALA A 204 29.23 -13.04 -8.13
C ALA A 204 30.67 -13.60 -8.20
N PHE A 205 30.85 -14.75 -8.84
CA PHE A 205 32.13 -15.47 -8.84
C PHE A 205 32.81 -15.58 -10.23
N GLY A 206 32.14 -15.11 -11.28
CA GLY A 206 32.70 -15.09 -12.65
C GLY A 206 33.03 -16.47 -13.21
N THR A 207 32.35 -17.53 -12.73
CA THR A 207 32.60 -18.91 -13.11
C THR A 207 32.05 -19.19 -14.51
N GLY A 208 32.88 -18.94 -15.54
CA GLY A 208 32.62 -19.32 -16.94
C GLY A 208 32.65 -20.83 -17.14
N GLY A 209 31.63 -21.56 -16.71
CA GLY A 209 31.59 -23.01 -16.83
C GLY A 209 30.16 -23.53 -16.95
N MET A 210 29.78 -24.45 -16.08
CA MET A 210 28.45 -25.12 -16.10
C MET A 210 27.31 -24.13 -15.89
N ALA A 211 27.48 -23.08 -15.04
CA ALA A 211 26.47 -22.08 -14.80
C ALA A 211 26.18 -21.23 -16.05
N SER A 212 27.21 -20.80 -16.80
CA SER A 212 27.06 -20.06 -18.06
C SER A 212 26.38 -20.89 -19.15
N SER A 213 26.68 -22.19 -19.23
CA SER A 213 26.03 -23.10 -20.18
C SER A 213 24.54 -23.27 -19.85
N ILE A 214 24.19 -23.50 -18.60
CA ILE A 214 22.80 -23.60 -18.17
C ILE A 214 22.04 -22.29 -18.40
N ASN A 215 22.66 -21.15 -18.06
CA ASN A 215 22.10 -19.83 -18.31
C ASN A 215 21.87 -19.57 -19.81
N SER A 216 22.79 -20.02 -20.69
CA SER A 216 22.59 -19.91 -22.13
C SER A 216 21.38 -20.70 -22.63
N TYR A 217 21.07 -21.87 -22.07
CA TYR A 217 19.83 -22.61 -22.37
C TYR A 217 18.59 -21.84 -21.93
N PHE A 218 18.61 -21.24 -20.73
CA PHE A 218 17.49 -20.44 -20.27
C PHE A 218 17.29 -19.16 -21.08
N SER A 219 18.38 -18.50 -21.50
CA SER A 219 18.33 -17.33 -22.39
C SER A 219 17.82 -17.71 -23.79
N LEU A 220 18.16 -18.89 -24.26
CA LEU A 220 17.69 -19.42 -25.55
C LEU A 220 16.19 -19.71 -25.48
N ILE A 221 15.69 -20.33 -24.40
CA ILE A 221 14.26 -20.53 -24.16
C ILE A 221 13.56 -19.16 -24.00
N GLY A 222 14.14 -18.22 -23.26
CA GLY A 222 13.64 -16.85 -23.12
C GLY A 222 13.52 -16.15 -24.47
N GLY A 223 14.51 -16.27 -25.35
CA GLY A 223 14.47 -15.72 -26.71
C GLY A 223 13.36 -16.28 -27.57
N TYR A 224 13.02 -17.57 -27.42
CA TYR A 224 11.84 -18.16 -28.10
C TYR A 224 10.51 -17.69 -27.50
N LEU A 225 10.49 -17.22 -26.26
CA LEU A 225 9.30 -16.73 -25.57
C LEU A 225 9.15 -15.21 -25.63
N GLU A 226 10.02 -14.50 -26.37
CA GLU A 226 9.89 -13.04 -26.52
C GLU A 226 8.61 -12.66 -27.27
N PRO A 227 7.66 -11.97 -26.60
CA PRO A 227 6.36 -11.64 -27.20
C PRO A 227 6.48 -10.75 -28.44
N ASN A 228 7.51 -9.89 -28.52
CA ASN A 228 7.74 -8.98 -29.64
C ASN A 228 8.13 -9.67 -30.94
N GLN A 229 8.56 -10.95 -30.92
CA GLN A 229 8.81 -11.74 -32.12
C GLN A 229 7.52 -12.25 -32.76
N TYR A 230 6.49 -12.49 -31.95
CA TYR A 230 5.22 -13.05 -32.39
C TYR A 230 4.17 -11.99 -32.63
N TRP A 231 4.19 -10.91 -31.87
CA TRP A 231 3.22 -9.83 -31.93
C TRP A 231 3.95 -8.49 -32.07
N ASP A 232 4.12 -8.03 -33.32
CA ASP A 232 4.67 -6.70 -33.57
C ASP A 232 3.61 -5.63 -33.32
N ILE A 233 3.60 -5.08 -32.10
CA ILE A 233 2.74 -3.98 -31.70
C ILE A 233 3.41 -2.61 -31.85
N ARG A 234 4.63 -2.54 -32.37
CA ARG A 234 5.35 -1.26 -32.55
C ARG A 234 4.67 -0.31 -33.56
N GLY A 235 3.84 -0.88 -34.45
CA GLY A 235 3.02 -0.09 -35.38
C GLY A 235 1.73 0.49 -34.80
N ILE A 236 1.39 0.16 -33.54
CA ILE A 236 0.17 0.67 -32.91
C ILE A 236 0.40 2.13 -32.47
N SER A 237 -0.60 3.01 -32.71
CA SER A 237 -0.51 4.40 -32.27
C SER A 237 -0.40 4.51 -30.73
N ILE A 238 0.32 5.52 -30.25
CA ILE A 238 0.51 5.74 -28.78
C ILE A 238 -0.83 5.78 -28.05
N GLY A 239 -1.87 6.38 -28.64
CA GLY A 239 -3.19 6.47 -28.03
C GLY A 239 -3.87 5.10 -27.84
N SER A 240 -3.81 4.23 -28.87
CA SER A 240 -4.39 2.87 -28.78
C SER A 240 -3.57 1.97 -27.85
N ALA A 241 -2.25 2.10 -27.84
CA ALA A 241 -1.40 1.38 -26.87
C ALA A 241 -1.72 1.79 -25.42
N SER A 242 -1.86 3.09 -25.16
CA SER A 242 -2.24 3.60 -23.83
C SER A 242 -3.61 3.10 -23.39
N MET A 243 -4.61 3.11 -24.27
CA MET A 243 -5.94 2.58 -23.97
C MET A 243 -5.91 1.08 -23.66
N LEU A 244 -5.09 0.31 -24.40
CA LEU A 244 -4.95 -1.12 -24.16
C LEU A 244 -4.31 -1.39 -22.80
N ILE A 245 -3.25 -0.66 -22.44
CA ILE A 245 -2.55 -0.79 -21.15
C ILE A 245 -3.49 -0.45 -19.99
N VAL A 246 -4.18 0.69 -20.07
CA VAL A 246 -5.15 1.12 -19.04
C VAL A 246 -6.32 0.15 -18.96
N GLY A 247 -6.86 -0.29 -20.08
CA GLY A 247 -7.95 -1.26 -20.14
C GLY A 247 -7.56 -2.59 -19.52
N LEU A 248 -6.38 -3.12 -19.83
CA LEU A 248 -5.85 -4.35 -19.25
C LEU A 248 -5.63 -4.19 -17.72
N MET A 249 -5.10 -3.05 -17.29
CA MET A 249 -4.90 -2.76 -15.87
C MET A 249 -6.23 -2.75 -15.12
N ILE A 250 -7.25 -2.06 -15.63
CA ILE A 250 -8.59 -2.02 -15.01
C ILE A 250 -9.21 -3.43 -14.99
N LEU A 251 -9.12 -4.17 -16.08
CA LEU A 251 -9.65 -5.53 -16.18
C LEU A 251 -9.03 -6.44 -15.14
N LEU A 252 -7.71 -6.46 -15.01
CA LEU A 252 -7.01 -7.27 -14.01
C LEU A 252 -7.32 -6.80 -12.58
N MET A 253 -7.43 -5.49 -12.33
CA MET A 253 -7.83 -4.97 -11.02
C MET A 253 -9.22 -5.47 -10.60
N MET A 254 -10.15 -5.57 -11.54
CA MET A 254 -11.51 -6.04 -11.27
C MET A 254 -11.56 -7.52 -10.87
N THR A 255 -10.53 -8.31 -11.15
CA THR A 255 -10.46 -9.74 -10.75
C THR A 255 -10.24 -9.96 -9.25
N GLY A 256 -9.99 -8.90 -8.47
CA GLY A 256 -9.60 -9.00 -7.05
C GLY A 256 -8.10 -9.22 -6.83
N MET A 257 -7.31 -9.20 -7.90
CA MET A 257 -5.85 -9.36 -7.83
C MET A 257 -5.21 -8.19 -7.06
N PRO A 258 -4.16 -8.42 -6.25
CA PRO A 258 -3.41 -7.37 -5.59
C PRO A 258 -2.90 -6.31 -6.57
N LEU A 259 -3.16 -5.03 -6.27
CA LEU A 259 -2.82 -3.91 -7.13
C LEU A 259 -1.33 -3.90 -7.54
N GLY A 260 -0.43 -4.20 -6.60
CA GLY A 260 1.00 -4.27 -6.88
C GLY A 260 1.39 -5.37 -7.89
N ILE A 261 0.71 -6.52 -7.87
CA ILE A 261 0.92 -7.59 -8.85
C ILE A 261 0.40 -7.16 -10.21
N VAL A 262 -0.79 -6.53 -10.26
CA VAL A 262 -1.38 -6.04 -11.53
C VAL A 262 -0.47 -5.03 -12.20
N THR A 263 -0.04 -4.00 -11.47
CA THR A 263 0.83 -2.95 -12.03
C THR A 263 2.18 -3.50 -12.46
N MET A 264 2.79 -4.37 -11.66
CA MET A 264 4.06 -5.02 -12.00
C MET A 264 3.93 -5.88 -13.24
N PHE A 265 2.90 -6.73 -13.33
CA PHE A 265 2.65 -7.57 -14.49
C PHE A 265 2.44 -6.77 -15.77
N VAL A 266 1.57 -5.74 -15.71
CA VAL A 266 1.29 -4.88 -16.87
C VAL A 266 2.56 -4.13 -17.30
N SER A 267 3.37 -3.64 -16.35
CA SER A 267 4.63 -2.98 -16.66
C SER A 267 5.63 -3.92 -17.32
N ILE A 268 5.81 -5.14 -16.79
CA ILE A 268 6.69 -6.16 -17.37
C ILE A 268 6.20 -6.57 -18.75
N LEU A 269 4.91 -6.88 -18.90
CA LEU A 269 4.32 -7.25 -20.17
C LEU A 269 4.53 -6.17 -21.22
N THR A 270 4.25 -4.91 -20.88
CA THR A 270 4.44 -3.77 -21.77
C THR A 270 5.91 -3.61 -22.15
N ALA A 271 6.82 -3.70 -21.18
CA ALA A 271 8.26 -3.60 -21.44
C ALA A 271 8.75 -4.70 -22.40
N LEU A 272 8.32 -5.94 -22.17
CA LEU A 272 8.67 -7.07 -23.06
C LEU A 272 8.06 -6.93 -24.45
N MET A 273 6.83 -6.43 -24.58
CA MET A 273 6.18 -6.27 -25.87
C MET A 273 6.78 -5.15 -26.72
N PHE A 274 7.17 -4.01 -26.13
CA PHE A 274 7.73 -2.88 -26.85
C PHE A 274 9.25 -2.93 -27.04
N PHE A 275 9.98 -3.45 -26.04
CA PHE A 275 11.45 -3.40 -25.96
C PHE A 275 12.12 -4.77 -25.92
N GLY A 276 11.34 -5.88 -25.90
CA GLY A 276 11.87 -7.22 -25.71
C GLY A 276 12.47 -7.40 -24.31
N TYR A 277 13.35 -8.40 -24.14
CA TYR A 277 13.95 -8.67 -22.83
C TYR A 277 14.77 -7.48 -22.28
N ASN A 278 15.34 -6.66 -23.15
CA ASN A 278 16.02 -5.42 -22.74
C ASN A 278 15.11 -4.42 -22.03
N GLY A 279 13.79 -4.53 -22.23
CA GLY A 279 12.79 -3.73 -21.52
C GLY A 279 12.76 -3.97 -20.01
N MET A 280 13.25 -5.13 -19.54
CA MET A 280 13.34 -5.42 -18.10
C MET A 280 14.29 -4.45 -17.39
N TYR A 281 15.33 -3.98 -18.09
CA TYR A 281 16.20 -2.91 -17.60
C TYR A 281 15.42 -1.66 -17.19
N LEU A 282 14.42 -1.25 -17.97
CA LEU A 282 13.61 -0.07 -17.66
C LEU A 282 12.75 -0.31 -16.41
N VAL A 283 12.18 -1.52 -16.27
CA VAL A 283 11.33 -1.87 -15.13
C VAL A 283 12.13 -1.83 -13.83
N SER A 284 13.29 -2.49 -13.80
CA SER A 284 14.15 -2.55 -12.62
C SER A 284 14.75 -1.20 -12.25
N THR A 285 15.22 -0.43 -13.24
CA THR A 285 15.81 0.90 -13.01
C THR A 285 14.77 1.90 -12.49
N ASN A 286 13.53 1.88 -13.03
CA ASN A 286 12.46 2.72 -12.52
C ASN A 286 12.01 2.30 -11.11
N ALA A 287 11.92 0.99 -10.83
CA ALA A 287 11.61 0.51 -9.48
C ALA A 287 12.67 0.96 -8.46
N PHE A 288 13.96 0.85 -8.83
CA PHE A 288 15.05 1.34 -8.01
C PHE A 288 15.01 2.87 -7.85
N GLY A 289 14.87 3.63 -8.94
CA GLY A 289 14.76 5.10 -8.89
C GLY A 289 13.58 5.62 -8.07
N LEU A 290 12.51 4.81 -7.90
CA LEU A 290 11.42 5.15 -7.00
C LEU A 290 11.84 5.05 -5.54
N LEU A 291 12.67 4.07 -5.17
CA LEU A 291 13.17 3.91 -3.79
C LEU A 291 14.11 5.05 -3.36
N GLU A 292 14.74 5.71 -4.31
CA GLU A 292 15.61 6.88 -4.08
C GLU A 292 14.82 8.20 -3.91
N LYS A 293 13.49 8.18 -4.06
CA LYS A 293 12.67 9.40 -3.90
C LYS A 293 12.42 9.69 -2.42
N TYR A 294 13.19 10.61 -1.85
CA TYR A 294 13.07 11.01 -0.45
C TYR A 294 11.64 11.35 0.02
N PRO A 295 10.81 12.08 -0.75
CA PRO A 295 9.47 12.40 -0.29
C PRO A 295 8.59 11.17 0.03
N LEU A 296 8.92 9.98 -0.53
CA LEU A 296 8.21 8.76 -0.18
C LEU A 296 8.45 8.29 1.26
N VAL A 297 9.52 8.74 1.91
CA VAL A 297 9.77 8.50 3.34
C VAL A 297 8.62 9.05 4.21
N ALA A 298 7.99 10.13 3.79
CA ALA A 298 6.87 10.72 4.52
C ALA A 298 5.66 9.78 4.60
N VAL A 299 5.44 8.92 3.60
CA VAL A 299 4.28 8.02 3.55
C VAL A 299 4.20 7.08 4.75
N PRO A 300 5.21 6.24 5.07
CA PRO A 300 5.13 5.36 6.24
C PRO A 300 5.10 6.11 7.56
N LEU A 301 5.75 7.27 7.64
CA LEU A 301 5.74 8.09 8.86
C LEU A 301 4.35 8.71 9.11
N PHE A 302 3.63 9.14 8.07
CA PHE A 302 2.23 9.58 8.21
C PHE A 302 1.31 8.42 8.60
N VAL A 303 1.49 7.23 8.03
CA VAL A 303 0.72 6.04 8.43
C VAL A 303 1.01 5.67 9.89
N LEU A 304 2.26 5.74 10.33
CA LEU A 304 2.64 5.52 11.72
C LEU A 304 1.97 6.56 12.65
N MET A 305 2.03 7.84 12.29
CA MET A 305 1.38 8.91 13.04
C MET A 305 -0.13 8.70 13.14
N ALA A 306 -0.80 8.40 12.01
CA ALA A 306 -2.23 8.10 11.98
C ALA A 306 -2.59 6.92 12.88
N SER A 307 -1.81 5.83 12.85
CA SER A 307 -2.04 4.64 13.67
C SER A 307 -1.84 4.90 15.18
N ILE A 308 -0.91 5.79 15.54
CA ILE A 308 -0.71 6.21 16.94
C ILE A 308 -1.90 7.05 17.41
N LEU A 309 -2.33 8.02 16.59
CA LEU A 309 -3.47 8.89 16.92
C LEU A 309 -4.78 8.10 17.05
N GLU A 310 -4.99 7.12 16.16
CA GLU A 310 -6.14 6.22 16.22
C GLU A 310 -6.18 5.44 17.55
N LYS A 311 -5.06 4.83 17.94
CA LYS A 311 -4.98 4.06 19.18
C LYS A 311 -4.94 4.91 20.45
N ALA A 312 -4.56 6.16 20.35
CA ALA A 312 -4.57 7.12 21.47
C ALA A 312 -5.98 7.63 21.81
N GLY A 313 -7.01 7.30 21.01
CA GLY A 313 -8.38 7.75 21.25
C GLY A 313 -8.66 9.23 20.91
N VAL A 314 -7.72 9.89 20.21
CA VAL A 314 -7.83 11.33 19.87
C VAL A 314 -9.11 11.63 19.09
N ALA A 315 -9.60 10.71 18.26
CA ALA A 315 -10.84 10.91 17.51
C ALA A 315 -12.07 10.96 18.43
N GLU A 316 -12.12 10.09 19.45
CA GLU A 316 -13.20 10.07 20.45
C GLU A 316 -13.19 11.36 21.26
N ASP A 317 -12.01 11.79 21.75
CA ASP A 317 -11.87 13.04 22.50
C ASP A 317 -12.26 14.27 21.68
N LEU A 318 -11.90 14.33 20.41
CA LEU A 318 -12.31 15.40 19.48
C LEU A 318 -13.82 15.37 19.25
N PHE A 319 -14.39 14.18 19.12
CA PHE A 319 -15.81 14.03 18.91
C PHE A 319 -16.60 14.52 20.14
N ASP A 320 -16.18 14.17 21.35
CA ASP A 320 -16.80 14.60 22.59
C ASP A 320 -16.63 16.12 22.82
N ALA A 321 -15.45 16.66 22.55
CA ALA A 321 -15.21 18.10 22.66
C ALA A 321 -16.10 18.93 21.71
N MET A 322 -16.33 18.44 20.50
CA MET A 322 -17.13 19.12 19.48
C MET A 322 -18.65 18.97 19.73
N GLN A 323 -19.08 18.03 20.55
CA GLN A 323 -20.49 17.82 20.90
C GLN A 323 -21.14 19.09 21.49
N ILE A 324 -20.36 19.87 22.24
CA ILE A 324 -20.81 21.13 22.86
C ILE A 324 -21.25 22.13 21.79
N PHE A 325 -20.60 22.17 20.64
CA PHE A 325 -20.90 23.09 19.54
C PHE A 325 -22.07 22.61 18.66
N ALA A 326 -22.29 21.30 18.58
CA ALA A 326 -23.29 20.70 17.71
C ALA A 326 -24.71 20.65 18.32
N GLY A 327 -24.86 20.79 19.66
CA GLY A 327 -26.02 20.40 20.42
C GLY A 327 -27.35 21.12 20.11
N LYS A 328 -27.34 22.28 19.42
CA LYS A 328 -28.57 23.05 19.12
C LYS A 328 -28.99 23.08 17.66
N LEU A 329 -28.20 22.48 16.78
CA LEU A 329 -28.48 22.52 15.35
C LEU A 329 -29.15 21.22 14.89
N ARG A 330 -30.22 21.33 14.04
CA ARG A 330 -30.75 20.17 13.36
C ARG A 330 -29.66 19.61 12.39
N GLY A 331 -29.25 18.36 12.58
CA GLY A 331 -28.13 17.80 11.87
C GLY A 331 -26.76 18.11 12.52
N GLY A 332 -26.73 18.60 13.75
CA GLY A 332 -25.52 19.04 14.46
C GLY A 332 -24.45 17.96 14.51
N VAL A 333 -24.80 16.70 14.82
CA VAL A 333 -23.83 15.59 14.85
C VAL A 333 -23.22 15.29 13.47
N ALA A 334 -23.96 15.50 12.39
CA ALA A 334 -23.41 15.35 11.05
C ALA A 334 -22.38 16.46 10.73
N ILE A 335 -22.65 17.71 11.15
CA ILE A 335 -21.69 18.81 11.03
C ILE A 335 -20.46 18.57 11.90
N GLN A 336 -20.67 18.15 13.14
CA GLN A 336 -19.59 17.73 14.04
C GLN A 336 -18.68 16.69 13.38
N THR A 337 -19.27 15.67 12.74
CA THR A 337 -18.51 14.64 12.01
C THR A 337 -17.65 15.26 10.91
N ILE A 338 -18.18 16.23 10.14
CA ILE A 338 -17.40 16.90 9.07
C ILE A 338 -16.25 17.71 9.67
N VAL A 339 -16.50 18.47 10.76
CA VAL A 339 -15.46 19.29 11.39
C VAL A 339 -14.35 18.43 12.01
N VAL A 340 -14.75 17.35 12.72
CA VAL A 340 -13.77 16.39 13.26
C VAL A 340 -12.96 15.74 12.14
N ALA A 341 -13.60 15.39 11.01
CA ALA A 341 -12.89 14.85 9.85
C ALA A 341 -11.88 15.84 9.27
N VAL A 342 -12.17 17.13 9.18
CA VAL A 342 -11.22 18.17 8.74
C VAL A 342 -9.99 18.20 9.65
N VAL A 343 -10.18 18.12 10.97
CA VAL A 343 -9.08 18.13 11.93
C VAL A 343 -8.26 16.85 11.81
N LEU A 344 -8.92 15.67 11.73
CA LEU A 344 -8.25 14.39 11.54
C LEU A 344 -7.51 14.33 10.20
N ALA A 345 -8.10 14.86 9.12
CA ALA A 345 -7.47 14.94 7.82
C ALA A 345 -6.16 15.75 7.88
N ALA A 346 -6.18 16.90 8.57
CA ALA A 346 -5.00 17.72 8.78
C ALA A 346 -3.91 17.08 9.65
N MET A 347 -4.26 15.98 10.36
CA MET A 347 -3.31 15.25 11.21
C MET A 347 -2.81 13.97 10.56
N SER A 348 -3.66 13.20 9.89
CA SER A 348 -3.33 11.84 9.42
C SER A 348 -2.96 11.76 7.95
N GLY A 349 -3.67 12.46 7.08
CA GLY A 349 -3.46 12.43 5.63
C GLY A 349 -3.76 11.08 4.97
N VAL A 350 -4.41 10.14 5.68
CA VAL A 350 -4.70 8.76 5.25
C VAL A 350 -6.19 8.52 5.16
N MET A 351 -6.77 8.60 3.98
CA MET A 351 -8.21 8.48 3.73
C MET A 351 -8.82 7.21 4.33
N GLY A 352 -8.17 6.04 4.15
CA GLY A 352 -8.73 4.76 4.61
C GLY A 352 -8.89 4.67 6.12
N GLY A 353 -7.89 5.13 6.88
CA GLY A 353 -7.93 5.16 8.34
C GLY A 353 -9.02 6.08 8.87
N GLU A 354 -9.18 7.27 8.28
CA GLU A 354 -10.21 8.23 8.69
C GLU A 354 -11.64 7.73 8.46
N ILE A 355 -11.91 7.12 7.30
CA ILE A 355 -13.24 6.55 7.03
C ILE A 355 -13.59 5.46 8.05
N VAL A 356 -12.63 4.58 8.39
CA VAL A 356 -12.82 3.52 9.39
C VAL A 356 -13.05 4.14 10.76
N MET A 357 -12.22 5.10 11.17
CA MET A 357 -12.30 5.76 12.46
C MET A 357 -13.64 6.50 12.63
N LEU A 358 -14.03 7.34 11.66
CA LEU A 358 -15.32 8.02 11.67
C LEU A 358 -16.49 7.03 11.61
N GLY A 359 -16.31 5.90 10.90
CA GLY A 359 -17.28 4.82 10.85
C GLY A 359 -17.48 4.12 12.18
N LEU A 360 -16.45 4.00 13.00
CA LEU A 360 -16.51 3.38 14.33
C LEU A 360 -17.07 4.35 15.38
N VAL A 361 -16.75 5.63 15.31
CA VAL A 361 -17.13 6.64 16.31
C VAL A 361 -18.43 7.36 15.92
N ALA A 362 -18.49 7.97 14.76
CA ALA A 362 -19.59 8.85 14.36
C ALA A 362 -20.84 8.09 13.88
N LEU A 363 -20.66 7.02 13.07
CA LEU A 363 -21.79 6.32 12.47
C LEU A 363 -22.73 5.65 13.50
N PRO A 364 -22.24 4.91 14.51
CA PRO A 364 -23.10 4.34 15.53
C PRO A 364 -23.86 5.41 16.32
N GLN A 365 -23.21 6.53 16.64
CA GLN A 365 -23.83 7.64 17.36
C GLN A 365 -24.95 8.29 16.52
N MET A 366 -24.71 8.56 15.23
CA MET A 366 -25.73 9.08 14.34
C MET A 366 -26.94 8.14 14.22
N ILE A 367 -26.71 6.82 14.13
CA ILE A 367 -27.79 5.82 14.06
C ILE A 367 -28.55 5.76 15.37
N ARG A 368 -27.87 5.79 16.52
CA ARG A 368 -28.52 5.82 17.86
C ARG A 368 -29.41 7.04 18.04
N LEU A 369 -29.01 8.18 17.51
CA LEU A 369 -29.78 9.44 17.58
C LEU A 369 -30.89 9.52 16.53
N GLY A 370 -31.11 8.49 15.71
CA GLY A 370 -32.23 8.43 14.76
C GLY A 370 -31.95 9.08 13.39
N TYR A 371 -30.68 9.35 13.02
CA TYR A 371 -30.36 9.81 11.67
C TYR A 371 -30.69 8.76 10.61
N ASN A 372 -31.09 9.23 9.45
CA ASN A 372 -31.27 8.34 8.29
C ASN A 372 -29.94 7.66 7.93
N LYS A 373 -29.94 6.31 7.80
CA LYS A 373 -28.73 5.52 7.52
C LYS A 373 -28.00 5.98 6.27
N ARG A 374 -28.71 6.36 5.19
CA ARG A 374 -28.09 6.82 3.94
C ARG A 374 -27.36 8.14 4.12
N LEU A 375 -27.93 9.06 4.89
CA LEU A 375 -27.32 10.34 5.21
C LEU A 375 -26.07 10.12 6.08
N ALA A 376 -26.16 9.32 7.14
CA ALA A 376 -25.07 9.04 8.06
C ALA A 376 -23.86 8.40 7.34
N ILE A 377 -24.09 7.36 6.53
CA ILE A 377 -23.04 6.72 5.75
C ILE A 377 -22.45 7.70 4.73
N GLY A 378 -23.29 8.49 4.04
CA GLY A 378 -22.85 9.48 3.08
C GLY A 378 -21.94 10.55 3.70
N VAL A 379 -22.30 11.05 4.88
CA VAL A 379 -21.49 12.03 5.64
C VAL A 379 -20.16 11.44 6.02
N VAL A 380 -20.10 10.24 6.59
CA VAL A 380 -18.86 9.57 6.99
C VAL A 380 -17.93 9.34 5.79
N CYS A 381 -18.47 8.82 4.68
CA CYS A 381 -17.67 8.57 3.49
C CYS A 381 -17.15 9.88 2.83
N ALA A 382 -18.02 10.89 2.73
CA ALA A 382 -17.64 12.18 2.15
C ALA A 382 -16.61 12.91 3.02
N SER A 383 -16.82 12.89 4.34
CA SER A 383 -15.90 13.52 5.30
C SER A 383 -14.53 12.86 5.30
N GLY A 384 -14.47 11.52 5.31
CA GLY A 384 -13.21 10.80 5.27
C GLY A 384 -12.44 10.99 3.95
N ALA A 385 -13.14 11.31 2.84
CA ALA A 385 -12.48 11.64 1.58
C ALA A 385 -11.73 12.97 1.61
N LEU A 386 -12.00 13.86 2.59
CA LEU A 386 -11.29 15.14 2.76
C LEU A 386 -9.80 14.96 3.03
N ALA A 387 -9.38 13.84 3.62
CA ALA A 387 -7.97 13.49 3.84
C ALA A 387 -7.13 13.42 2.56
N THR A 388 -7.75 13.23 1.41
CA THR A 388 -7.01 13.26 0.13
C THR A 388 -6.68 14.67 -0.33
N LEU A 389 -7.42 15.68 0.14
CA LEU A 389 -7.32 17.06 -0.32
C LEU A 389 -6.77 18.01 0.75
N ILE A 390 -7.07 17.77 2.02
CA ILE A 390 -6.55 18.58 3.14
C ILE A 390 -5.12 18.15 3.45
N PRO A 391 -4.13 19.07 3.47
CA PRO A 391 -2.74 18.73 3.79
C PRO A 391 -2.56 18.37 5.28
N PRO A 392 -1.62 17.46 5.60
CA PRO A 392 -0.78 16.69 4.70
C PRO A 392 -1.53 15.53 4.03
N SER A 393 -1.28 15.24 2.76
CA SER A 393 -1.96 14.18 2.01
C SER A 393 -0.97 13.28 1.29
N ILE A 394 -1.06 11.95 1.50
CA ILE A 394 -0.24 10.95 0.80
C ILE A 394 -0.49 11.02 -0.71
N VAL A 395 -1.74 11.24 -1.13
CA VAL A 395 -2.10 11.34 -2.55
C VAL A 395 -1.39 12.52 -3.21
N MET A 396 -1.29 13.67 -2.53
CA MET A 396 -0.57 14.84 -3.05
C MET A 396 0.93 14.59 -3.14
N ILE A 397 1.54 13.83 -2.21
CA ILE A 397 2.95 13.46 -2.27
C ILE A 397 3.21 12.62 -3.52
N VAL A 398 2.42 11.57 -3.73
CA VAL A 398 2.56 10.68 -4.90
C VAL A 398 2.32 11.44 -6.21
N TYR A 399 1.32 12.32 -6.24
CA TYR A 399 1.05 13.17 -7.39
C TYR A 399 2.21 14.12 -7.68
N GLY A 400 2.72 14.83 -6.67
CA GLY A 400 3.86 15.74 -6.80
C GLY A 400 5.10 15.06 -7.35
N LEU A 401 5.40 13.83 -6.89
CA LEU A 401 6.48 13.01 -7.41
C LEU A 401 6.27 12.60 -8.88
N SER A 402 5.04 12.23 -9.24
CA SER A 402 4.72 11.77 -10.59
C SER A 402 4.68 12.92 -11.59
N ALA A 403 4.18 14.09 -11.17
CA ALA A 403 4.05 15.28 -11.99
C ALA A 403 5.29 16.20 -11.93
N ASN A 404 6.32 15.86 -11.12
CA ASN A 404 7.49 16.70 -10.84
C ASN A 404 7.12 18.11 -10.35
N VAL A 405 6.11 18.22 -9.49
CA VAL A 405 5.65 19.45 -8.87
C VAL A 405 6.11 19.48 -7.40
N ALA A 406 6.48 20.66 -6.91
CA ALA A 406 6.89 20.82 -5.52
C ALA A 406 5.74 20.45 -4.57
N ILE A 407 5.99 19.53 -3.63
CA ILE A 407 4.97 19.00 -2.70
C ILE A 407 4.48 20.10 -1.75
N GLY A 408 5.35 21.02 -1.34
CA GLY A 408 4.97 22.17 -0.51
C GLY A 408 3.94 23.08 -1.18
N ASP A 409 4.11 23.35 -2.48
CA ASP A 409 3.17 24.16 -3.26
C ASP A 409 1.82 23.45 -3.42
N LEU A 410 1.84 22.12 -3.61
CA LEU A 410 0.63 21.30 -3.66
C LEU A 410 -0.13 21.34 -2.33
N PHE A 411 0.58 21.27 -1.20
CA PHE A 411 -0.04 21.35 0.12
C PHE A 411 -0.70 22.72 0.34
N MET A 412 -0.01 23.81 -0.01
CA MET A 412 -0.59 25.15 0.07
C MET A 412 -1.80 25.30 -0.85
N ALA A 413 -1.71 24.80 -2.07
CA ALA A 413 -2.81 24.84 -3.05
C ALA A 413 -4.01 24.00 -2.63
N GLY A 414 -3.80 22.88 -1.93
CA GLY A 414 -4.87 21.96 -1.50
C GLY A 414 -5.67 22.44 -0.29
N ALA A 415 -5.09 23.27 0.56
CA ALA A 415 -5.70 23.71 1.81
C ALA A 415 -7.03 24.47 1.57
N VAL A 416 -7.02 25.45 0.68
CA VAL A 416 -8.20 26.27 0.37
C VAL A 416 -9.33 25.46 -0.27
N PRO A 417 -9.11 24.69 -1.35
CA PRO A 417 -10.14 23.82 -1.92
C PRO A 417 -10.66 22.76 -0.93
N GLY A 418 -9.79 22.20 -0.08
CA GLY A 418 -10.18 21.24 0.95
C GLY A 418 -11.16 21.82 1.96
N LEU A 419 -10.87 23.01 2.49
CA LEU A 419 -11.77 23.71 3.40
C LEU A 419 -13.06 24.18 2.73
N MET A 420 -13.00 24.60 1.46
CA MET A 420 -14.19 24.94 0.68
C MET A 420 -15.08 23.70 0.49
N LEU A 421 -14.51 22.56 0.14
CA LEU A 421 -15.27 21.31 -0.02
C LEU A 421 -15.91 20.87 1.29
N ALA A 422 -15.17 20.94 2.40
CA ALA A 422 -15.72 20.67 3.73
C ALA A 422 -16.90 21.58 4.08
N SER A 423 -16.79 22.87 3.75
CA SER A 423 -17.87 23.86 3.94
C SER A 423 -19.07 23.52 3.08
N PHE A 424 -18.90 23.10 1.82
CA PHE A 424 -19.99 22.67 0.96
C PHE A 424 -20.67 21.40 1.48
N TYR A 425 -19.92 20.43 2.01
CA TYR A 425 -20.50 19.24 2.66
C TYR A 425 -21.33 19.64 3.88
N GLY A 426 -20.83 20.57 4.70
CA GLY A 426 -21.55 21.12 5.83
C GLY A 426 -22.85 21.80 5.43
N LEU A 427 -22.80 22.74 4.49
CA LEU A 427 -23.94 23.48 3.98
C LEU A 427 -24.98 22.54 3.33
N PHE A 428 -24.54 21.60 2.50
CA PHE A 428 -25.41 20.60 1.88
C PHE A 428 -26.12 19.75 2.92
N THR A 429 -25.39 19.27 3.92
CA THR A 429 -25.96 18.44 4.99
C THR A 429 -26.98 19.22 5.81
N LEU A 430 -26.68 20.47 6.19
CA LEU A 430 -27.61 21.34 6.86
C LEU A 430 -28.87 21.57 6.03
N ALA A 431 -28.71 22.02 4.77
CA ALA A 431 -29.83 22.26 3.87
C ALA A 431 -30.73 21.03 3.74
N ARG A 432 -30.15 19.84 3.58
CA ARG A 432 -30.89 18.56 3.51
C ARG A 432 -31.66 18.25 4.79
N CYS A 433 -31.07 18.50 5.96
CA CYS A 433 -31.71 18.26 7.26
C CYS A 433 -32.83 19.27 7.55
N TYR A 434 -32.73 20.51 7.06
CA TYR A 434 -33.79 21.51 7.20
C TYR A 434 -34.94 21.31 6.19
N ILE A 435 -34.64 20.94 4.93
CA ILE A 435 -35.66 20.67 3.89
C ILE A 435 -36.44 19.40 4.21
N ASN A 436 -35.76 18.35 4.66
CA ASN A 436 -36.37 17.07 5.01
C ASN A 436 -36.16 16.73 6.50
N PRO A 437 -37.08 17.13 7.35
CA PRO A 437 -36.99 16.92 8.80
C PRO A 437 -36.87 15.48 9.26
N THR A 438 -37.22 14.51 8.44
CA THR A 438 -37.12 13.06 8.73
C THR A 438 -35.69 12.50 8.63
N LEU A 439 -34.73 13.29 8.13
CA LEU A 439 -33.38 12.83 7.94
C LEU A 439 -32.51 12.96 9.18
N ALA A 440 -32.82 13.91 10.07
CA ALA A 440 -32.06 14.15 11.29
C ALA A 440 -32.99 14.57 12.42
N PRO A 441 -32.74 14.13 13.66
CA PRO A 441 -33.52 14.49 14.84
C PRO A 441 -33.41 15.99 15.16
N THR A 442 -34.38 16.50 15.90
CA THR A 442 -34.32 17.85 16.45
C THR A 442 -33.39 17.90 17.68
N ALA A 443 -32.92 19.09 18.03
CA ALA A 443 -32.05 19.27 19.20
C ALA A 443 -32.71 18.75 20.52
N GLU A 444 -34.02 18.94 20.68
CA GLU A 444 -34.77 18.44 21.86
C GLU A 444 -34.83 16.89 21.90
N GLU A 445 -34.89 16.24 20.75
CA GLU A 445 -34.88 14.77 20.66
C GLU A 445 -33.48 14.22 20.98
N VAL A 446 -32.42 14.90 20.57
CA VAL A 446 -31.02 14.56 20.88
C VAL A 446 -30.80 14.66 22.41
N GLU A 447 -31.25 15.76 23.04
CA GLU A 447 -31.10 15.97 24.48
C GLU A 447 -31.86 14.91 25.32
N LYS A 448 -33.05 14.51 24.88
CA LYS A 448 -33.85 13.43 25.54
C LYS A 448 -33.16 12.06 25.39
N CYS A 449 -32.44 11.81 24.33
CA CYS A 449 -31.71 10.57 24.16
C CYS A 449 -30.41 10.54 24.99
N THR A 450 -29.75 11.67 25.17
CA THR A 450 -28.50 11.79 25.95
C THR A 450 -28.74 11.69 27.46
N VAL A 451 -29.87 12.19 27.94
CA VAL A 451 -30.27 12.11 29.38
C VAL A 451 -30.75 10.71 29.79
N LYS A 452 -31.07 9.83 28.83
CA LYS A 452 -31.55 8.45 29.11
C LYS A 452 -30.42 7.38 29.02
N SER A 453 -29.22 7.73 28.65
CA SER A 453 -28.05 6.85 28.62
C SER A 453 -27.15 7.09 29.83
#